data_00be3f3b9674ffd21a3988ecbdfb21f1
#
_entry.id   00be3f3b9674ffd21a3988ecbdfb21f1
#
_cell.length_a   1.000
_cell.length_b   1.000
_cell.length_c   1.000
_cell.angle_alpha   90.00
_cell.angle_beta   90.00
_cell.angle_gamma   90.00
#
_symmetry.space_group_name_H-M   'P 1'
#
loop_
_entity.id
_entity.type
_entity.pdbx_description
1 polymer ?
#
loop_
_entity_poly.entity_id
_entity_poly.type
_entity_poly.pdbx_seq_one_letter_code
_entity_poly.pdbx_strand_id
1 'polypeptide(L)'
;DILIENGVIADMGPGLAGRPENAGAERVDLSGRIVIPGLIQSHMHVTQSLFRGLADEMELMDWLQRRIWPLEGAHTPETNAAAARLAAAEGLRSGVTAFIDMGTAHCQDAIFETMRDVGMRGLFGKCMLDLGGTDVPAALMEDTETCLRESERLMNRWHMSAGGRLRYAFAPRFVPSCTETLLTRTRDMARANGVRLHTHASENKGECAYVESLVHMRNLRYLHSIGYTGEDVILAHCIWIDDDEIRILADTGTHAVHCPSSNMKLASGIARIDEMLAAGCRVALGLDGAHNHMDALVELRQA
;
A
#
# COMPACT_ATOMS: atom_id res chain seq x y z
N ASP A 1 6.44 21.27 25.19
CA ASP A 1 7.57 21.20 24.24
C ASP A 1 7.80 19.75 23.82
N ILE A 2 8.37 19.55 22.65
CA ILE A 2 8.83 18.26 22.11
C ILE A 2 10.29 18.43 21.73
N LEU A 3 11.17 17.64 22.31
CA LEU A 3 12.59 17.58 21.93
C LEU A 3 12.79 16.44 20.92
N ILE A 4 13.41 16.75 19.80
CA ILE A 4 13.74 15.77 18.77
C ILE A 4 15.26 15.69 18.63
N GLU A 5 15.80 14.48 18.76
CA GLU A 5 17.23 14.21 18.59
C GLU A 5 17.41 13.00 17.66
N ASN A 6 18.28 13.13 16.66
CA ASN A 6 18.58 12.04 15.72
C ASN A 6 17.33 11.44 15.03
N GLY A 7 16.30 12.27 14.80
CA GLY A 7 15.07 11.87 14.13
C GLY A 7 14.06 11.12 15.00
N VAL A 8 14.26 11.09 16.30
CA VAL A 8 13.33 10.49 17.28
C VAL A 8 12.90 11.51 18.33
N ILE A 9 11.72 11.34 18.93
CA ILE A 9 11.28 12.13 20.07
C ILE A 9 12.11 11.68 21.29
N ALA A 10 13.00 12.55 21.77
CA ALA A 10 13.85 12.28 22.90
C ALA A 10 13.16 12.59 24.23
N ASP A 11 12.37 13.69 24.30
CA ASP A 11 11.62 14.08 25.49
C ASP A 11 10.36 14.88 25.13
N MET A 12 9.36 14.82 25.98
CA MET A 12 8.13 15.61 25.89
C MET A 12 7.73 16.14 27.26
N GLY A 13 7.52 17.46 27.35
CA GLY A 13 7.08 18.08 28.60
C GLY A 13 7.17 19.59 28.56
N PRO A 14 6.69 20.28 29.61
CA PRO A 14 6.80 21.72 29.70
C PRO A 14 8.24 22.16 29.98
N GLY A 15 8.63 23.30 29.40
CA GLY A 15 9.88 23.99 29.72
C GLY A 15 11.16 23.34 29.16
N LEU A 16 11.08 22.36 28.25
CA LEU A 16 12.27 21.73 27.66
C LEU A 16 13.13 22.75 26.90
N ALA A 17 12.52 23.72 26.25
CA ALA A 17 13.24 24.77 25.54
C ALA A 17 14.06 25.68 26.44
N GLY A 18 13.75 25.78 27.74
CA GLY A 18 14.47 26.57 28.73
C GLY A 18 15.64 25.86 29.40
N ARG A 19 15.81 24.56 29.18
CA ARG A 19 16.87 23.77 29.81
C ARG A 19 18.24 24.08 29.18
N PRO A 20 19.31 24.26 29.98
CA PRO A 20 20.64 24.57 29.48
C PRO A 20 21.19 23.56 28.49
N GLU A 21 20.94 22.28 28.70
CA GLU A 21 21.35 21.19 27.79
C GLU A 21 20.74 21.29 26.40
N ASN A 22 19.59 21.96 26.25
CA ASN A 22 18.89 22.16 24.98
C ASN A 22 19.17 23.53 24.35
N ALA A 23 20.13 24.29 24.87
CA ALA A 23 20.41 25.65 24.39
C ALA A 23 20.85 25.73 22.93
N GLY A 24 21.43 24.66 22.38
CA GLY A 24 21.86 24.54 20.98
C GLY A 24 20.80 23.99 20.04
N ALA A 25 19.61 23.62 20.51
CA ALA A 25 18.56 23.08 19.68
C ALA A 25 17.90 24.19 18.82
N GLU A 26 17.62 23.88 17.55
CA GLU A 26 16.76 24.71 16.71
C GLU A 26 15.35 24.75 17.33
N ARG A 27 14.76 25.95 17.36
CA ARG A 27 13.45 26.16 17.97
C ARG A 27 12.42 26.52 16.93
N VAL A 28 11.31 25.79 16.92
CA VAL A 28 10.13 26.08 16.10
C VAL A 28 8.98 26.43 17.04
N ASP A 29 8.49 27.67 16.96
CA ASP A 29 7.30 28.07 17.74
C ASP A 29 6.03 27.53 17.08
N LEU A 30 5.34 26.66 17.78
CA LEU A 30 4.06 26.06 17.39
C LEU A 30 2.92 26.49 18.31
N SER A 31 3.04 27.64 18.97
CA SER A 31 2.00 28.20 19.85
C SER A 31 0.66 28.31 19.11
N GLY A 32 -0.41 27.81 19.72
CA GLY A 32 -1.75 27.77 19.12
C GLY A 32 -1.93 26.71 18.02
N ARG A 33 -0.97 25.81 17.83
CA ARG A 33 -1.05 24.67 16.90
C ARG A 33 -1.24 23.36 17.64
N ILE A 34 -1.87 22.40 16.98
CA ILE A 34 -1.92 21.00 17.41
C ILE A 34 -0.88 20.24 16.60
N VAL A 35 0.00 19.53 17.28
CA VAL A 35 1.01 18.65 16.67
C VAL A 35 0.49 17.22 16.73
N ILE A 36 0.46 16.56 15.59
CA ILE A 36 0.07 15.15 15.47
C ILE A 36 1.22 14.37 14.78
N PRO A 37 1.31 13.05 14.95
CA PRO A 37 2.17 12.23 14.13
C PRO A 37 1.87 12.42 12.65
N GLY A 38 2.89 12.31 11.80
CA GLY A 38 2.69 12.33 10.35
C GLY A 38 1.77 11.19 9.90
N LEU A 39 0.87 11.49 8.96
CA LEU A 39 -0.08 10.53 8.44
C LEU A 39 0.63 9.47 7.59
N ILE A 40 0.05 8.28 7.53
CA ILE A 40 0.54 7.15 6.74
C ILE A 40 -0.54 6.78 5.72
N GLN A 41 -0.20 6.79 4.44
CA GLN A 41 -1.02 6.18 3.41
C GLN A 41 -0.69 4.69 3.36
N SER A 42 -1.60 3.87 3.89
CA SER A 42 -1.34 2.45 4.13
C SER A 42 -1.59 1.55 2.92
N HIS A 43 -2.09 2.11 1.83
CA HIS A 43 -2.20 1.48 0.52
C HIS A 43 -2.29 2.55 -0.55
N MET A 44 -1.42 2.47 -1.55
CA MET A 44 -1.49 3.34 -2.72
C MET A 44 -0.73 2.74 -3.91
N HIS A 45 -0.98 3.32 -5.08
CA HIS A 45 -0.26 3.09 -6.32
C HIS A 45 0.40 4.41 -6.78
N VAL A 46 1.61 4.65 -6.34
CA VAL A 46 2.34 5.90 -6.61
C VAL A 46 2.39 6.23 -8.10
N THR A 47 2.59 5.24 -8.96
CA THR A 47 2.68 5.43 -10.42
C THR A 47 1.38 5.91 -11.04
N GLN A 48 0.24 5.57 -10.45
CA GLN A 48 -1.07 5.97 -10.95
C GLN A 48 -1.43 7.44 -10.66
N SER A 49 -0.57 8.19 -9.96
CA SER A 49 -0.77 9.63 -9.76
C SER A 49 -0.86 10.43 -11.06
N LEU A 50 -0.28 9.91 -12.15
CA LEU A 50 -0.39 10.50 -13.49
C LEU A 50 -1.70 10.14 -14.24
N PHE A 51 -2.52 9.24 -13.70
CA PHE A 51 -3.71 8.73 -14.38
C PHE A 51 -5.01 9.43 -14.00
N ARG A 52 -4.94 10.51 -13.24
CA ARG A 52 -6.12 11.26 -12.78
C ARG A 52 -7.01 11.71 -13.93
N GLY A 53 -8.32 11.47 -13.77
CA GLY A 53 -9.32 11.82 -14.77
C GLY A 53 -9.28 10.99 -16.06
N LEU A 54 -8.40 9.99 -16.16
CA LEU A 54 -8.30 9.11 -17.33
C LEU A 54 -9.13 7.84 -17.20
N ALA A 55 -9.65 7.55 -16.02
CA ALA A 55 -10.30 6.28 -15.67
C ALA A 55 -11.49 6.49 -14.71
N ASP A 56 -12.45 7.30 -15.08
CA ASP A 56 -13.65 7.56 -14.30
C ASP A 56 -14.84 6.71 -14.81
N GLU A 57 -15.85 6.49 -13.93
CA GLU A 57 -17.14 5.85 -14.25
C GLU A 57 -17.02 4.41 -14.77
N MET A 58 -16.12 3.61 -14.21
CA MET A 58 -15.90 2.23 -14.58
C MET A 58 -15.94 1.32 -13.36
N GLU A 59 -16.45 0.08 -13.55
CA GLU A 59 -16.30 -0.99 -12.57
C GLU A 59 -14.84 -1.48 -12.55
N LEU A 60 -14.40 -2.07 -11.44
CA LEU A 60 -13.02 -2.46 -11.17
C LEU A 60 -12.35 -3.23 -12.33
N MET A 61 -12.95 -4.30 -12.84
CA MET A 61 -12.32 -5.12 -13.87
C MET A 61 -12.23 -4.39 -15.21
N ASP A 62 -13.29 -3.68 -15.61
CA ASP A 62 -13.29 -2.82 -16.80
C ASP A 62 -12.27 -1.67 -16.66
N TRP A 63 -12.17 -1.08 -15.47
CA TRP A 63 -11.22 -0.03 -15.13
C TRP A 63 -9.78 -0.51 -15.26
N LEU A 64 -9.47 -1.68 -14.69
CA LEU A 64 -8.15 -2.30 -14.80
C LEU A 64 -7.79 -2.61 -16.27
N GLN A 65 -8.63 -3.37 -16.97
CA GLN A 65 -8.35 -3.88 -18.31
C GLN A 65 -8.27 -2.78 -19.37
N ARG A 66 -9.18 -1.80 -19.31
CA ARG A 66 -9.31 -0.78 -20.36
C ARG A 66 -8.48 0.47 -20.11
N ARG A 67 -8.06 0.72 -18.88
CA ARG A 67 -7.36 1.96 -18.50
C ARG A 67 -6.08 1.72 -17.75
N ILE A 68 -6.15 1.14 -16.55
CA ILE A 68 -5.00 1.12 -15.64
C ILE A 68 -3.88 0.25 -16.15
N TRP A 69 -4.15 -1.00 -16.50
CA TRP A 69 -3.11 -1.91 -16.99
C TRP A 69 -2.43 -1.42 -18.27
N PRO A 70 -3.14 -0.92 -19.32
CA PRO A 70 -2.49 -0.30 -20.47
C PRO A 70 -1.58 0.89 -20.10
N LEU A 71 -2.01 1.75 -19.17
CA LEU A 71 -1.24 2.90 -18.71
C LEU A 71 -0.04 2.47 -17.87
N GLU A 72 -0.21 1.51 -16.95
CA GLU A 72 0.90 0.93 -16.18
C GLU A 72 1.93 0.26 -17.08
N GLY A 73 1.49 -0.48 -18.10
CA GLY A 73 2.37 -1.11 -19.09
C GLY A 73 3.16 -0.14 -19.95
N ALA A 74 2.72 1.12 -20.05
CA ALA A 74 3.38 2.18 -20.82
C ALA A 74 4.39 2.98 -19.99
N HIS A 75 4.53 2.72 -18.69
CA HIS A 75 5.49 3.44 -17.86
C HIS A 75 6.93 3.20 -18.27
N THR A 76 7.71 4.28 -18.22
CA THR A 76 9.18 4.28 -18.34
C THR A 76 9.78 4.65 -16.97
N PRO A 77 11.11 4.47 -16.78
CA PRO A 77 11.77 4.98 -15.57
C PRO A 77 11.51 6.47 -15.30
N GLU A 78 11.49 7.29 -16.36
CA GLU A 78 11.26 8.72 -16.26
C GLU A 78 9.83 9.07 -15.81
N THR A 79 8.81 8.38 -16.36
CA THR A 79 7.42 8.60 -15.98
C THR A 79 7.14 8.07 -14.58
N ASN A 80 7.75 6.95 -14.18
CA ASN A 80 7.69 6.45 -12.80
C ASN A 80 8.32 7.44 -11.81
N ALA A 81 9.48 8.02 -12.14
CA ALA A 81 10.11 9.04 -11.32
C ALA A 81 9.26 10.32 -11.22
N ALA A 82 8.61 10.74 -12.33
CA ALA A 82 7.72 11.89 -12.32
C ALA A 82 6.47 11.64 -11.46
N ALA A 83 5.84 10.47 -11.59
CA ALA A 83 4.70 10.05 -10.77
C ALA A 83 5.08 10.03 -9.28
N ALA A 84 6.24 9.46 -8.95
CA ALA A 84 6.73 9.39 -7.58
C ALA A 84 6.97 10.77 -6.97
N ARG A 85 7.54 11.72 -7.73
CA ARG A 85 7.72 13.11 -7.27
C ARG A 85 6.38 13.80 -7.02
N LEU A 86 5.41 13.63 -7.93
CA LEU A 86 4.06 14.19 -7.78
C LEU A 86 3.38 13.64 -6.52
N ALA A 87 3.37 12.31 -6.36
CA ALA A 87 2.81 11.65 -5.19
C ALA A 87 3.46 12.13 -3.88
N ALA A 88 4.79 12.20 -3.84
CA ALA A 88 5.52 12.66 -2.67
C ALA A 88 5.21 14.13 -2.35
N ALA A 89 5.18 15.01 -3.36
CA ALA A 89 4.88 16.43 -3.15
C ALA A 89 3.48 16.66 -2.59
N GLU A 90 2.47 15.97 -3.12
CA GLU A 90 1.10 16.09 -2.63
C GLU A 90 0.92 15.43 -1.25
N GLY A 91 1.50 14.24 -1.05
CA GLY A 91 1.47 13.56 0.24
C GLY A 91 2.07 14.44 1.35
N LEU A 92 3.28 14.97 1.14
CA LEU A 92 3.94 15.86 2.11
C LEU A 92 3.12 17.13 2.39
N ARG A 93 2.50 17.72 1.37
CA ARG A 93 1.63 18.90 1.53
C ARG A 93 0.37 18.62 2.33
N SER A 94 -0.13 17.39 2.32
CA SER A 94 -1.30 16.93 3.11
C SER A 94 -0.93 16.31 4.46
N GLY A 95 0.36 16.35 4.85
CA GLY A 95 0.84 15.83 6.13
C GLY A 95 1.15 14.33 6.13
N VAL A 96 1.17 13.70 4.97
CA VAL A 96 1.59 12.29 4.84
C VAL A 96 3.11 12.22 4.89
N THR A 97 3.64 11.38 5.76
CA THR A 97 5.09 11.20 5.95
C THR A 97 5.58 9.80 5.58
N ALA A 98 4.67 8.88 5.29
CA ALA A 98 5.00 7.52 4.86
C ALA A 98 3.96 6.96 3.90
N PHE A 99 4.44 6.15 2.95
CA PHE A 99 3.60 5.41 2.00
C PHE A 99 3.77 3.91 2.18
N ILE A 100 2.69 3.16 1.92
CA ILE A 100 2.74 1.74 1.61
C ILE A 100 2.26 1.62 0.16
N ASP A 101 3.21 1.40 -0.74
CA ASP A 101 3.02 1.44 -2.18
C ASP A 101 3.05 0.02 -2.78
N MET A 102 2.00 -0.34 -3.49
CA MET A 102 2.03 -1.42 -4.45
C MET A 102 2.43 -0.81 -5.79
N GLY A 103 3.72 -0.78 -6.07
CA GLY A 103 4.30 -0.11 -7.22
C GLY A 103 3.86 -0.68 -8.57
N THR A 104 4.78 -0.68 -9.50
CA THR A 104 4.53 -1.18 -10.87
C THR A 104 5.24 -2.51 -11.12
N ALA A 105 4.88 -3.19 -12.21
CA ALA A 105 5.54 -4.42 -12.61
C ALA A 105 7.00 -4.17 -13.02
N HIS A 106 7.29 -3.02 -13.65
CA HIS A 106 8.62 -2.72 -14.19
C HIS A 106 9.16 -1.39 -13.68
N CYS A 107 10.49 -1.21 -13.78
CA CYS A 107 11.17 0.05 -13.44
C CYS A 107 10.97 0.54 -12.00
N GLN A 108 10.76 -0.36 -11.05
CA GLN A 108 10.51 -0.02 -9.63
C GLN A 108 11.69 0.70 -8.98
N ASP A 109 12.93 0.51 -9.45
CA ASP A 109 14.10 1.24 -8.96
C ASP A 109 13.91 2.77 -9.05
N ALA A 110 13.28 3.28 -10.11
CA ALA A 110 13.05 4.72 -10.30
C ALA A 110 12.16 5.32 -9.20
N ILE A 111 11.22 4.54 -8.66
CA ILE A 111 10.39 4.94 -7.52
C ILE A 111 11.24 4.99 -6.25
N PHE A 112 12.01 3.93 -5.97
CA PHE A 112 12.88 3.89 -4.80
C PHE A 112 13.91 5.03 -4.80
N GLU A 113 14.56 5.28 -5.94
CA GLU A 113 15.53 6.37 -6.11
C GLU A 113 14.88 7.73 -5.83
N THR A 114 13.70 7.97 -6.42
CA THR A 114 12.96 9.22 -6.18
C THR A 114 12.56 9.36 -4.70
N MET A 115 12.02 8.32 -4.08
CA MET A 115 11.60 8.38 -2.68
C MET A 115 12.80 8.56 -1.72
N ARG A 116 13.96 7.97 -2.04
CA ARG A 116 15.22 8.24 -1.33
C ARG A 116 15.59 9.73 -1.40
N ASP A 117 15.57 10.28 -2.61
CA ASP A 117 16.07 11.62 -2.90
C ASP A 117 15.15 12.72 -2.32
N VAL A 118 13.84 12.52 -2.33
CA VAL A 118 12.88 13.43 -1.67
C VAL A 118 12.80 13.22 -0.14
N GLY A 119 13.49 12.22 0.39
CA GLY A 119 13.49 11.96 1.83
C GLY A 119 12.25 11.22 2.36
N MET A 120 11.41 10.66 1.50
CA MET A 120 10.19 9.99 1.90
C MET A 120 10.48 8.69 2.66
N ARG A 121 9.54 8.30 3.49
CA ARG A 121 9.55 7.05 4.25
C ARG A 121 8.50 6.09 3.70
N GLY A 122 8.72 4.78 3.76
CA GLY A 122 7.64 3.84 3.40
C GLY A 122 8.08 2.41 3.14
N LEU A 123 7.07 1.60 2.82
CA LEU A 123 7.17 0.27 2.26
C LEU A 123 6.85 0.38 0.76
N PHE A 124 7.72 -0.12 -0.08
CA PHE A 124 7.55 -0.09 -1.53
C PHE A 124 7.78 -1.48 -2.08
N GLY A 125 6.96 -1.91 -3.02
CA GLY A 125 7.06 -3.24 -3.60
C GLY A 125 6.89 -3.24 -5.11
N LYS A 126 7.47 -4.25 -5.77
CA LYS A 126 7.15 -4.55 -7.16
C LYS A 126 5.80 -5.23 -7.23
N CYS A 127 4.91 -4.70 -8.06
CA CYS A 127 3.66 -5.36 -8.41
C CYS A 127 3.96 -6.62 -9.24
N MET A 128 3.46 -7.77 -8.83
CA MET A 128 3.70 -9.06 -9.49
C MET A 128 2.42 -9.61 -10.08
N LEU A 129 2.49 -10.08 -11.33
CA LEU A 129 1.39 -10.70 -12.08
C LEU A 129 1.97 -11.82 -12.95
N ASP A 130 1.62 -13.07 -12.68
CA ASP A 130 2.06 -14.25 -13.44
C ASP A 130 0.93 -15.12 -13.98
N LEU A 131 -0.34 -14.67 -13.81
CA LEU A 131 -1.53 -15.34 -14.30
C LEU A 131 -2.28 -14.46 -15.32
N GLY A 132 -2.31 -14.90 -16.58
CA GLY A 132 -2.85 -14.13 -17.71
C GLY A 132 -4.34 -14.29 -18.02
N GLY A 133 -5.14 -14.95 -17.18
CA GLY A 133 -6.55 -15.27 -17.46
C GLY A 133 -7.54 -14.10 -17.40
N THR A 134 -7.09 -12.88 -17.14
CA THR A 134 -7.91 -11.68 -16.95
C THR A 134 -7.62 -10.57 -17.96
N ASP A 135 -7.17 -10.90 -19.15
CA ASP A 135 -6.78 -9.93 -20.19
C ASP A 135 -5.65 -8.97 -19.74
N VAL A 136 -4.76 -9.43 -18.86
CA VAL A 136 -3.59 -8.66 -18.43
C VAL A 136 -2.68 -8.43 -19.65
N PRO A 137 -2.29 -7.18 -19.95
CA PRO A 137 -1.41 -6.91 -21.07
C PRO A 137 -0.06 -7.63 -20.93
N ALA A 138 0.47 -8.14 -22.05
CA ALA A 138 1.78 -8.80 -22.06
C ALA A 138 2.90 -7.93 -21.48
N ALA A 139 2.77 -6.60 -21.56
CA ALA A 139 3.71 -5.64 -20.99
C ALA A 139 3.76 -5.66 -19.44
N LEU A 140 2.76 -6.24 -18.76
CA LEU A 140 2.74 -6.36 -17.29
C LEU A 140 2.97 -7.79 -16.81
N MET A 141 2.84 -8.76 -17.71
CA MET A 141 2.97 -10.18 -17.39
C MET A 141 4.43 -10.60 -17.31
N GLU A 142 4.76 -11.32 -16.28
CA GLU A 142 6.04 -12.01 -16.14
C GLU A 142 5.79 -13.47 -15.72
N ASP A 143 6.74 -14.35 -15.98
CA ASP A 143 6.70 -15.68 -15.37
C ASP A 143 7.02 -15.63 -13.87
N THR A 144 6.58 -16.63 -13.13
CA THR A 144 6.75 -16.71 -11.67
C THR A 144 8.22 -16.51 -11.25
N GLU A 145 9.18 -17.14 -11.96
CA GLU A 145 10.59 -17.05 -11.60
C GLU A 145 11.14 -15.63 -11.81
N THR A 146 10.72 -14.96 -12.87
CA THR A 146 11.09 -13.56 -13.13
C THR A 146 10.50 -12.62 -12.07
N CYS A 147 9.22 -12.78 -11.71
CA CYS A 147 8.59 -12.05 -10.62
C CYS A 147 9.38 -12.16 -9.31
N LEU A 148 9.72 -13.39 -8.92
CA LEU A 148 10.42 -13.68 -7.66
C LEU A 148 11.85 -13.16 -7.67
N ARG A 149 12.61 -13.43 -8.74
CA ARG A 149 14.01 -13.01 -8.89
C ARG A 149 14.14 -11.49 -8.84
N GLU A 150 13.27 -10.77 -9.55
CA GLU A 150 13.30 -9.31 -9.57
C GLU A 150 12.87 -8.71 -8.23
N SER A 151 11.87 -9.30 -7.57
CA SER A 151 11.46 -8.89 -6.22
C SER A 151 12.58 -9.11 -5.20
N GLU A 152 13.29 -10.23 -5.26
CA GLU A 152 14.44 -10.51 -4.40
C GLU A 152 15.58 -9.51 -4.66
N ARG A 153 15.87 -9.21 -5.92
CA ARG A 153 16.87 -8.19 -6.30
C ARG A 153 16.55 -6.83 -5.71
N LEU A 154 15.29 -6.38 -5.84
CA LEU A 154 14.82 -5.11 -5.31
C LEU A 154 14.86 -5.09 -3.78
N MET A 155 14.42 -6.17 -3.14
CA MET A 155 14.51 -6.32 -1.69
C MET A 155 15.96 -6.17 -1.21
N ASN A 156 16.88 -6.92 -1.80
CA ASN A 156 18.30 -6.90 -1.42
C ASN A 156 18.95 -5.52 -1.63
N ARG A 157 18.49 -4.77 -2.65
CA ARG A 157 19.01 -3.42 -2.94
C ARG A 157 18.44 -2.36 -2.01
N TRP A 158 17.16 -2.42 -1.72
CA TRP A 158 16.44 -1.29 -1.15
C TRP A 158 15.92 -1.47 0.27
N HIS A 159 15.73 -2.72 0.74
CA HIS A 159 15.23 -2.94 2.09
C HIS A 159 16.18 -2.36 3.13
N MET A 160 15.65 -1.57 4.07
CA MET A 160 16.41 -0.85 5.11
C MET A 160 17.39 0.20 4.57
N SER A 161 17.30 0.59 3.31
CA SER A 161 18.13 1.66 2.74
C SER A 161 17.72 3.06 3.22
N ALA A 162 18.50 4.08 2.86
CA ALA A 162 18.30 5.47 3.28
C ALA A 162 18.15 5.63 4.80
N GLY A 163 18.96 4.92 5.60
CA GLY A 163 18.88 4.96 7.06
C GLY A 163 17.60 4.28 7.60
N GLY A 164 17.09 3.25 6.93
CA GLY A 164 15.90 2.49 7.31
C GLY A 164 14.58 3.16 6.93
N ARG A 165 14.62 4.29 6.20
CA ARG A 165 13.40 4.97 5.72
C ARG A 165 12.71 4.20 4.62
N LEU A 166 13.46 3.57 3.71
CA LEU A 166 12.91 2.75 2.64
C LEU A 166 12.96 1.28 3.02
N ARG A 167 11.84 0.62 2.89
CA ARG A 167 11.68 -0.81 3.16
C ARG A 167 10.98 -1.46 1.99
N TYR A 168 11.25 -2.73 1.78
CA TYR A 168 10.60 -3.54 0.75
C TYR A 168 9.37 -4.24 1.33
N ALA A 169 8.33 -4.42 0.51
CA ALA A 169 7.24 -5.35 0.72
C ALA A 169 7.05 -6.20 -0.54
N PHE A 170 6.85 -7.51 -0.40
CA PHE A 170 6.43 -8.33 -1.53
C PHE A 170 4.97 -8.03 -1.87
N ALA A 171 4.69 -7.72 -3.14
CA ALA A 171 3.39 -7.22 -3.57
C ALA A 171 2.81 -7.98 -4.78
N PRO A 172 2.45 -9.29 -4.64
CA PRO A 172 1.61 -9.93 -5.64
C PRO A 172 0.27 -9.18 -5.70
N ARG A 173 -0.20 -8.85 -6.92
CA ARG A 173 -1.28 -7.87 -7.06
C ARG A 173 -2.57 -8.31 -6.36
N PHE A 174 -3.10 -9.47 -6.74
CA PHE A 174 -4.30 -10.07 -6.15
C PHE A 174 -4.50 -11.48 -6.71
N VAL A 175 -5.38 -12.27 -6.10
CA VAL A 175 -5.63 -13.66 -6.52
C VAL A 175 -5.96 -13.81 -8.01
N PRO A 176 -6.78 -12.93 -8.65
CA PRO A 176 -7.09 -13.06 -10.07
C PRO A 176 -5.92 -13.00 -11.05
N SER A 177 -4.80 -12.41 -10.67
CA SER A 177 -3.63 -12.25 -11.54
C SER A 177 -2.36 -12.94 -11.03
N CYS A 178 -2.47 -13.78 -10.00
CA CYS A 178 -1.35 -14.47 -9.39
C CYS A 178 -1.61 -15.95 -9.25
N THR A 179 -0.67 -16.78 -9.66
CA THR A 179 -0.73 -18.22 -9.39
C THR A 179 -0.56 -18.51 -7.89
N GLU A 180 -1.09 -19.64 -7.42
CA GLU A 180 -0.84 -20.09 -6.05
C GLU A 180 0.64 -20.28 -5.77
N THR A 181 1.42 -20.70 -6.78
CA THR A 181 2.87 -20.81 -6.68
C THR A 181 3.53 -19.46 -6.40
N LEU A 182 3.13 -18.39 -7.10
CA LEU A 182 3.65 -17.05 -6.84
C LEU A 182 3.28 -16.59 -5.44
N LEU A 183 2.01 -16.72 -5.04
CA LEU A 183 1.52 -16.32 -3.72
C LEU A 183 2.26 -17.04 -2.58
N THR A 184 2.37 -18.36 -2.66
CA THR A 184 3.01 -19.16 -1.60
C THR A 184 4.51 -18.93 -1.51
N ARG A 185 5.19 -18.84 -2.64
CA ARG A 185 6.63 -18.55 -2.67
C ARG A 185 6.97 -17.15 -2.20
N THR A 186 6.17 -16.14 -2.57
CA THR A 186 6.36 -14.77 -2.05
C THR A 186 6.14 -14.71 -0.55
N ARG A 187 5.14 -15.41 -0.01
CA ARG A 187 4.92 -15.55 1.44
C ARG A 187 6.16 -16.13 2.12
N ASP A 188 6.69 -17.23 1.60
CA ASP A 188 7.82 -17.92 2.21
C ASP A 188 9.09 -17.04 2.15
N MET A 189 9.33 -16.37 1.02
CA MET A 189 10.44 -15.41 0.88
C MET A 189 10.31 -14.22 1.82
N ALA A 190 9.12 -13.65 1.94
CA ALA A 190 8.86 -12.52 2.84
C ALA A 190 9.16 -12.90 4.30
N ARG A 191 8.65 -14.04 4.74
CA ARG A 191 8.85 -14.54 6.12
C ARG A 191 10.29 -14.91 6.41
N ALA A 192 10.96 -15.56 5.47
CA ALA A 192 12.39 -15.88 5.61
C ALA A 192 13.28 -14.64 5.80
N ASN A 193 12.86 -13.49 5.24
CA ASN A 193 13.60 -12.23 5.29
C ASN A 193 13.02 -11.20 6.28
N GLY A 194 11.95 -11.52 7.02
CA GLY A 194 11.31 -10.59 7.94
C GLY A 194 10.68 -9.37 7.25
N VAL A 195 10.22 -9.52 6.01
CA VAL A 195 9.65 -8.48 5.15
C VAL A 195 8.13 -8.62 5.07
N ARG A 196 7.41 -7.54 4.81
CA ARG A 196 5.95 -7.51 4.73
C ARG A 196 5.44 -8.05 3.39
N LEU A 197 4.19 -8.52 3.44
CA LEU A 197 3.37 -8.90 2.29
C LEU A 197 2.26 -7.88 2.10
N HIS A 198 1.95 -7.54 0.86
CA HIS A 198 0.92 -6.57 0.51
C HIS A 198 0.14 -7.06 -0.72
N THR A 199 -1.19 -7.14 -0.64
CA THR A 199 -2.05 -7.55 -1.76
C THR A 199 -3.45 -6.96 -1.61
N HIS A 200 -4.28 -7.04 -2.67
CA HIS A 200 -5.69 -6.68 -2.63
C HIS A 200 -6.52 -7.92 -2.29
N ALA A 201 -7.62 -7.73 -1.58
CA ALA A 201 -8.54 -8.82 -1.22
C ALA A 201 -9.98 -8.33 -1.11
N SER A 202 -10.90 -9.05 -1.76
CA SER A 202 -12.35 -8.88 -1.60
C SER A 202 -12.84 -7.46 -1.83
N GLU A 203 -12.31 -6.79 -2.87
CA GLU A 203 -12.61 -5.40 -3.17
C GLU A 203 -13.97 -5.23 -3.84
N ASN A 204 -14.29 -6.07 -4.84
CA ASN A 204 -15.48 -5.92 -5.67
C ASN A 204 -16.23 -7.25 -5.78
N LYS A 205 -17.55 -7.21 -5.98
CA LYS A 205 -18.37 -8.43 -6.14
C LYS A 205 -17.94 -9.27 -7.34
N GLY A 206 -17.60 -8.61 -8.45
CA GLY A 206 -17.15 -9.29 -9.67
C GLY A 206 -15.82 -10.01 -9.43
N GLU A 207 -14.87 -9.35 -8.77
CA GLU A 207 -13.59 -9.94 -8.34
C GLU A 207 -13.83 -11.14 -7.40
N CYS A 208 -14.67 -11.01 -6.37
CA CYS A 208 -14.98 -12.10 -5.46
C CYS A 208 -15.58 -13.32 -6.18
N ALA A 209 -16.54 -13.10 -7.08
CA ALA A 209 -17.15 -14.16 -7.88
C ALA A 209 -16.14 -14.85 -8.80
N TYR A 210 -15.23 -14.07 -9.39
CA TYR A 210 -14.17 -14.61 -10.23
C TYR A 210 -13.20 -15.47 -9.41
N VAL A 211 -12.77 -15.01 -8.24
CA VAL A 211 -11.92 -15.81 -7.33
C VAL A 211 -12.61 -17.11 -6.91
N GLU A 212 -13.90 -17.06 -6.53
CA GLU A 212 -14.64 -18.27 -6.19
C GLU A 212 -14.71 -19.27 -7.37
N SER A 213 -14.80 -18.78 -8.59
CA SER A 213 -14.77 -19.64 -9.77
C SER A 213 -13.41 -20.28 -10.03
N LEU A 214 -12.31 -19.61 -9.66
CA LEU A 214 -10.94 -20.11 -9.84
C LEU A 214 -10.53 -21.12 -8.78
N VAL A 215 -10.80 -20.81 -7.51
CA VAL A 215 -10.25 -21.55 -6.36
C VAL A 215 -11.32 -22.26 -5.52
N HIS A 216 -12.60 -22.18 -5.92
CA HIS A 216 -13.76 -22.77 -5.23
C HIS A 216 -13.88 -22.38 -3.75
N MET A 217 -13.40 -21.19 -3.42
CA MET A 217 -13.37 -20.64 -2.07
C MET A 217 -13.48 -19.10 -2.12
N ARG A 218 -14.05 -18.49 -1.07
CA ARG A 218 -14.07 -17.03 -0.90
C ARG A 218 -12.62 -16.50 -0.79
N ASN A 219 -12.39 -15.32 -1.30
CA ASN A 219 -11.06 -14.73 -1.48
C ASN A 219 -10.21 -14.76 -0.19
N LEU A 220 -10.71 -14.21 0.91
CA LEU A 220 -9.93 -14.14 2.15
C LEU A 220 -9.73 -15.53 2.78
N ARG A 221 -10.71 -16.41 2.69
CA ARG A 221 -10.58 -17.80 3.15
C ARG A 221 -9.51 -18.56 2.35
N TYR A 222 -9.46 -18.33 1.03
CA TYR A 222 -8.40 -18.89 0.19
C TYR A 222 -7.03 -18.38 0.62
N LEU A 223 -6.86 -17.06 0.75
CA LEU A 223 -5.60 -16.48 1.22
C LEU A 223 -5.19 -17.07 2.58
N HIS A 224 -6.15 -17.23 3.49
CA HIS A 224 -5.89 -17.87 4.78
C HIS A 224 -5.47 -19.33 4.63
N SER A 225 -6.14 -20.11 3.78
CA SER A 225 -5.87 -21.55 3.56
C SER A 225 -4.44 -21.80 3.03
N ILE A 226 -3.92 -20.89 2.21
CA ILE A 226 -2.54 -20.95 1.72
C ILE A 226 -1.55 -20.26 2.66
N GLY A 227 -1.99 -19.84 3.87
CA GLY A 227 -1.16 -19.18 4.87
C GLY A 227 -0.80 -17.73 4.56
N TYR A 228 -1.53 -17.06 3.66
CA TYR A 228 -1.32 -15.67 3.28
C TYR A 228 -2.11 -14.70 4.19
N THR A 229 -2.04 -14.95 5.50
CA THR A 229 -2.58 -14.12 6.59
C THR A 229 -1.58 -14.08 7.74
N GLY A 230 -1.60 -13.03 8.56
CA GLY A 230 -0.68 -12.86 9.68
C GLY A 230 -0.34 -11.39 9.93
N GLU A 231 0.38 -11.11 11.01
CA GLU A 231 0.82 -9.76 11.36
C GLU A 231 1.77 -9.12 10.31
N ASP A 232 2.36 -9.94 9.46
CA ASP A 232 3.24 -9.56 8.35
C ASP A 232 2.47 -9.21 7.08
N VAL A 233 1.13 -9.41 7.05
CA VAL A 233 0.29 -9.27 5.85
C VAL A 233 -0.57 -8.03 5.89
N ILE A 234 -0.62 -7.31 4.77
CA ILE A 234 -1.45 -6.12 4.54
C ILE A 234 -2.39 -6.42 3.38
N LEU A 235 -3.70 -6.37 3.64
CA LEU A 235 -4.76 -6.60 2.66
C LEU A 235 -5.50 -5.30 2.39
N ALA A 236 -5.46 -4.82 1.14
CA ALA A 236 -6.23 -3.65 0.73
C ALA A 236 -7.70 -4.02 0.50
N HIS A 237 -8.59 -3.07 0.80
CA HIS A 237 -10.04 -3.06 0.66
C HIS A 237 -10.81 -3.90 1.67
N CYS A 238 -10.82 -5.24 1.58
CA CYS A 238 -11.56 -6.13 2.46
C CYS A 238 -13.05 -5.75 2.60
N ILE A 239 -13.72 -5.41 1.47
CA ILE A 239 -15.10 -4.90 1.47
C ILE A 239 -16.11 -6.05 1.62
N TRP A 240 -15.98 -7.06 0.73
CA TRP A 240 -16.95 -8.16 0.61
C TRP A 240 -16.53 -9.37 1.44
N ILE A 241 -16.32 -9.16 2.75
CA ILE A 241 -15.97 -10.19 3.72
C ILE A 241 -17.15 -10.51 4.65
N ASP A 242 -17.24 -11.76 5.08
CA ASP A 242 -18.25 -12.23 6.05
C ASP A 242 -17.72 -12.28 7.49
N ASP A 243 -18.56 -12.72 8.44
CA ASP A 243 -18.18 -12.75 9.86
C ASP A 243 -17.03 -13.71 10.17
N ASP A 244 -16.91 -14.83 9.43
CA ASP A 244 -15.78 -15.73 9.59
C ASP A 244 -14.49 -15.11 9.07
N GLU A 245 -14.57 -14.38 7.96
CA GLU A 245 -13.43 -13.67 7.37
C GLU A 245 -12.97 -12.50 8.26
N ILE A 246 -13.91 -11.79 8.93
CA ILE A 246 -13.58 -10.80 9.96
C ILE A 246 -12.84 -11.48 11.13
N ARG A 247 -13.31 -12.65 11.58
CA ARG A 247 -12.60 -13.41 12.64
C ARG A 247 -11.20 -13.83 12.20
N ILE A 248 -11.01 -14.28 10.95
CA ILE A 248 -9.68 -14.61 10.43
C ILE A 248 -8.75 -13.39 10.52
N LEU A 249 -9.20 -12.20 10.12
CA LEU A 249 -8.39 -10.97 10.22
C LEU A 249 -8.01 -10.66 11.66
N ALA A 250 -8.97 -10.76 12.60
CA ALA A 250 -8.75 -10.47 14.01
C ALA A 250 -7.78 -11.47 14.65
N ASP A 251 -8.03 -12.77 14.47
CA ASP A 251 -7.27 -13.86 15.10
C ASP A 251 -5.83 -13.94 14.58
N THR A 252 -5.61 -13.63 13.31
CA THR A 252 -4.27 -13.66 12.69
C THR A 252 -3.50 -12.36 12.85
N GLY A 253 -4.16 -11.28 13.27
CA GLY A 253 -3.57 -9.94 13.31
C GLY A 253 -3.23 -9.38 11.93
N THR A 254 -3.89 -9.87 10.88
CA THR A 254 -3.75 -9.35 9.52
C THR A 254 -4.25 -7.91 9.45
N HIS A 255 -3.51 -7.05 8.75
CA HIS A 255 -3.88 -5.64 8.58
C HIS A 255 -4.85 -5.48 7.40
N ALA A 256 -6.02 -4.89 7.63
CA ALA A 256 -6.93 -4.47 6.58
C ALA A 256 -6.75 -2.97 6.29
N VAL A 257 -6.75 -2.57 5.03
CA VAL A 257 -6.65 -1.16 4.65
C VAL A 257 -7.93 -0.72 3.98
N HIS A 258 -8.65 0.18 4.63
CA HIS A 258 -9.85 0.80 4.11
C HIS A 258 -9.49 1.93 3.14
N CYS A 259 -10.05 1.90 1.93
CA CYS A 259 -9.80 2.88 0.87
C CYS A 259 -11.13 3.56 0.46
N PRO A 260 -11.71 4.44 1.31
CA PRO A 260 -13.08 4.93 1.12
C PRO A 260 -13.29 5.66 -0.20
N SER A 261 -12.39 6.55 -0.59
CA SER A 261 -12.51 7.28 -1.86
C SER A 261 -12.50 6.35 -3.07
N SER A 262 -11.59 5.37 -3.09
CA SER A 262 -11.51 4.36 -4.15
C SER A 262 -12.77 3.52 -4.21
N ASN A 263 -13.18 3.00 -3.06
CA ASN A 263 -14.37 2.16 -2.95
C ASN A 263 -15.63 2.85 -3.47
N MET A 264 -15.78 4.16 -3.21
CA MET A 264 -16.88 4.96 -3.74
C MET A 264 -16.73 5.24 -5.24
N LYS A 265 -15.53 5.60 -5.69
CA LYS A 265 -15.26 5.93 -7.11
C LYS A 265 -15.52 4.73 -8.03
N LEU A 266 -15.11 3.54 -7.64
CA LEU A 266 -15.28 2.30 -8.40
C LEU A 266 -16.60 1.59 -8.09
N ALA A 267 -17.45 2.18 -7.25
CA ALA A 267 -18.66 1.54 -6.74
C ALA A 267 -18.41 0.13 -6.20
N SER A 268 -17.23 -0.09 -5.62
CA SER A 268 -16.80 -1.40 -5.11
C SER A 268 -17.67 -1.86 -3.94
N GLY A 269 -18.14 -0.94 -3.10
CA GLY A 269 -19.03 -1.22 -1.97
C GLY A 269 -18.64 -0.47 -0.70
N ILE A 270 -19.32 -0.80 0.40
CA ILE A 270 -19.06 -0.23 1.74
C ILE A 270 -18.46 -1.32 2.61
N ALA A 271 -17.25 -1.08 3.12
CA ALA A 271 -16.57 -2.01 4.01
C ALA A 271 -17.22 -2.00 5.42
N ARG A 272 -17.21 -3.14 6.08
CA ARG A 272 -17.81 -3.37 7.42
C ARG A 272 -16.85 -2.92 8.54
N ILE A 273 -16.43 -1.63 8.50
CA ILE A 273 -15.35 -1.11 9.35
C ILE A 273 -15.71 -1.18 10.83
N ASP A 274 -16.93 -0.81 11.22
CA ASP A 274 -17.38 -0.84 12.62
C ASP A 274 -17.32 -2.27 13.18
N GLU A 275 -17.75 -3.25 12.39
CA GLU A 275 -17.74 -4.65 12.79
C GLU A 275 -16.31 -5.22 12.86
N MET A 276 -15.45 -4.82 11.92
CA MET A 276 -14.02 -5.18 11.95
C MET A 276 -13.33 -4.62 13.19
N LEU A 277 -13.56 -3.34 13.52
CA LEU A 277 -13.01 -2.70 14.72
C LEU A 277 -13.55 -3.34 16.00
N ALA A 278 -14.85 -3.63 16.06
CA ALA A 278 -15.47 -4.30 17.19
C ALA A 278 -14.92 -5.73 17.42
N ALA A 279 -14.54 -6.42 16.33
CA ALA A 279 -13.88 -7.72 16.40
C ALA A 279 -12.39 -7.65 16.75
N GLY A 280 -11.79 -6.46 16.86
CA GLY A 280 -10.37 -6.27 17.15
C GLY A 280 -9.44 -6.37 15.94
N CYS A 281 -9.97 -6.26 14.72
CA CYS A 281 -9.15 -6.20 13.51
C CYS A 281 -8.27 -4.95 13.50
N ARG A 282 -7.08 -5.08 12.91
CA ARG A 282 -6.17 -3.97 12.66
C ARG A 282 -6.57 -3.28 11.36
N VAL A 283 -7.25 -2.13 11.47
CA VAL A 283 -7.70 -1.35 10.32
C VAL A 283 -6.85 -0.11 10.14
N ALA A 284 -6.45 0.17 8.91
CA ALA A 284 -5.73 1.38 8.52
C ALA A 284 -6.44 2.05 7.33
N LEU A 285 -6.04 3.29 7.00
CA LEU A 285 -6.56 4.03 5.86
C LEU A 285 -5.55 4.08 4.72
N GLY A 286 -6.04 3.92 3.49
CA GLY A 286 -5.30 4.03 2.25
C GLY A 286 -6.04 4.84 1.22
N LEU A 287 -5.29 5.38 0.28
CA LEU A 287 -5.83 6.20 -0.81
C LEU A 287 -6.12 5.37 -2.06
N ASP A 288 -5.30 4.31 -2.28
CA ASP A 288 -5.28 3.51 -3.51
C ASP A 288 -4.72 4.29 -4.73
N GLY A 289 -5.21 4.09 -5.95
CA GLY A 289 -4.63 4.65 -7.16
C GLY A 289 -5.59 5.47 -8.04
N ALA A 290 -5.01 6.23 -8.99
CA ALA A 290 -5.72 7.05 -9.98
C ALA A 290 -6.79 8.01 -9.42
N HIS A 291 -6.61 8.48 -8.17
CA HIS A 291 -7.56 9.35 -7.49
C HIS A 291 -7.39 10.82 -7.82
N ASN A 292 -8.44 11.60 -7.50
CA ASN A 292 -8.48 13.04 -7.76
C ASN A 292 -7.57 13.84 -6.84
N HIS A 293 -7.13 13.29 -5.70
CA HIS A 293 -6.26 13.93 -4.71
C HIS A 293 -5.42 12.90 -3.95
N MET A 294 -4.40 13.36 -3.22
CA MET A 294 -3.61 12.55 -2.28
C MET A 294 -3.70 13.09 -0.85
N ASP A 295 -4.87 13.59 -0.47
CA ASP A 295 -5.11 14.22 0.82
C ASP A 295 -5.65 13.19 1.82
N ALA A 296 -4.80 12.79 2.76
CA ALA A 296 -5.17 11.84 3.82
C ALA A 296 -6.27 12.37 4.76
N LEU A 297 -6.42 13.69 4.90
CA LEU A 297 -7.48 14.27 5.71
C LEU A 297 -8.84 14.14 5.03
N VAL A 298 -8.88 14.09 3.71
CA VAL A 298 -10.11 13.79 2.97
C VAL A 298 -10.49 12.33 3.20
N GLU A 299 -9.55 11.39 3.11
CA GLU A 299 -9.79 9.98 3.42
C GLU A 299 -10.35 9.79 4.84
N LEU A 300 -9.75 10.47 5.84
CA LEU A 300 -10.22 10.45 7.22
C LEU A 300 -11.65 10.98 7.41
N ARG A 301 -12.12 11.86 6.53
CA ARG A 301 -13.50 12.37 6.60
C ARG A 301 -14.51 11.45 5.94
N GLN A 302 -14.06 10.59 5.05
CA GLN A 302 -14.90 9.66 4.29
C GLN A 302 -15.00 8.29 4.96
N ALA A 303 -14.04 7.97 5.83
CA ALA A 303 -14.02 6.77 6.65
C ALA A 303 -14.93 6.91 7.87
#